data_a3270aab0358a9154fbb68276dfed777
#
_entry.id   a3270aab0358a9154fbb68276dfed777
#
_cell.length_a   1.000
_cell.length_b   1.000
_cell.length_c   1.000
_cell.angle_alpha   90.00
_cell.angle_beta   90.00
_cell.angle_gamma   90.00
#
_symmetry.space_group_name_H-M   'P 1'
#
loop_
_entity.id
_entity.type
_entity.pdbx_description
1 polymer ?
#
loop_
_entity_poly.entity_id
_entity_poly.type
_entity_poly.pdbx_seq_one_letter_code
_entity_poly.pdbx_strand_id
1 'polypeptide(L)'
;MDNKGLELLENLKKWFNFKYEIIYFYNVYGKGQIKKGDMATVVGIFEDQFSKNKPITVVKPGKQTRRFTHIDDTIEVCYEAWKKNRCAHYAISNKLSYTILEVAKMFNRPIKFLPRRPGERYSSSIPIQTKKVYKRYGKINLRKYIKSFIEKST
;
A
#
# COMPACT_ATOMS: atom_id res chain seq x y z
N MET A 1 -1.76 14.34 4.84
CA MET A 1 -2.92 13.68 5.44
C MET A 1 -3.76 14.80 6.03
N ASP A 2 -5.00 14.92 5.63
CA ASP A 2 -5.86 15.99 6.11
C ASP A 2 -6.26 15.68 7.56
N ASN A 3 -5.81 16.48 8.51
CA ASN A 3 -6.12 16.30 9.95
C ASN A 3 -7.60 16.52 10.26
N LYS A 4 -8.35 17.13 9.35
CA LYS A 4 -9.78 17.45 9.52
C LYS A 4 -10.65 16.21 9.75
N GLY A 5 -10.36 15.09 9.05
CA GLY A 5 -11.08 13.84 9.26
C GLY A 5 -10.89 13.24 10.66
N LEU A 6 -9.68 13.34 11.21
CA LEU A 6 -9.40 12.89 12.59
C LEU A 6 -10.06 13.80 13.63
N GLU A 7 -9.99 15.10 13.41
CA GLU A 7 -10.63 16.09 14.28
C GLU A 7 -12.15 15.89 14.31
N LEU A 8 -12.77 15.64 13.16
CA LEU A 8 -14.19 15.34 13.08
C LEU A 8 -14.54 14.06 13.86
N LEU A 9 -13.76 12.98 13.71
CA LEU A 9 -13.97 11.74 14.47
C LEU A 9 -13.83 11.95 15.98
N GLU A 10 -12.86 12.75 16.41
CA GLU A 10 -12.68 13.07 17.84
C GLU A 10 -13.86 13.86 18.40
N ASN A 11 -14.40 14.81 17.64
CA ASN A 11 -15.58 15.58 18.03
C ASN A 11 -16.84 14.71 18.05
N LEU A 12 -17.07 13.89 17.02
CA LEU A 12 -18.19 12.94 16.98
C LEU A 12 -18.14 11.96 18.16
N LYS A 13 -16.97 11.48 18.52
CA LYS A 13 -16.81 10.64 19.71
C LYS A 13 -17.25 11.32 21.00
N LYS A 14 -16.92 12.60 21.17
CA LYS A 14 -17.34 13.38 22.35
C LYS A 14 -18.86 13.52 22.41
N TRP A 15 -19.52 13.68 21.25
CA TRP A 15 -20.97 13.91 21.18
C TRP A 15 -21.79 12.63 21.31
N PHE A 16 -21.33 11.55 20.68
CA PHE A 16 -22.09 10.29 20.52
C PHE A 16 -21.52 9.10 21.29
N ASN A 17 -20.40 9.27 21.99
CA ASN A 17 -19.75 8.26 22.83
C ASN A 17 -19.52 6.90 22.13
N PHE A 18 -19.16 6.89 20.85
CA PHE A 18 -18.82 5.67 20.13
C PHE A 18 -17.30 5.38 20.14
N LYS A 19 -16.94 4.13 19.92
CA LYS A 19 -15.56 3.70 19.84
C LYS A 19 -15.13 3.55 18.39
N TYR A 20 -13.87 3.89 18.09
CA TYR A 20 -13.30 3.72 16.77
C TYR A 20 -11.79 3.41 16.87
N GLU A 21 -11.28 2.71 15.87
CA GLU A 21 -9.87 2.44 15.69
C GLU A 21 -9.39 3.12 14.40
N ILE A 22 -8.13 3.55 14.36
CA ILE A 22 -7.54 4.14 13.17
C ILE A 22 -6.41 3.26 12.67
N ILE A 23 -6.51 2.85 11.43
CA ILE A 23 -5.52 1.99 10.81
C ILE A 23 -4.87 2.75 9.63
N TYR A 24 -3.56 2.93 9.70
CA TYR A 24 -2.74 3.47 8.64
C TYR A 24 -2.11 2.32 7.86
N PHE A 25 -2.38 2.22 6.56
CA PHE A 25 -1.82 1.20 5.69
C PHE A 25 -1.15 1.82 4.46
N TYR A 26 -0.18 1.10 3.91
CA TYR A 26 0.74 1.62 2.89
C TYR A 26 0.76 0.73 1.67
N ASN A 27 0.49 1.32 0.48
CA ASN A 27 0.62 0.68 -0.83
C ASN A 27 0.09 -0.75 -0.83
N VAL A 28 -1.19 -0.91 -0.49
CA VAL A 28 -1.84 -2.21 -0.38
C VAL A 28 -1.90 -2.88 -1.76
N TYR A 29 -1.57 -4.17 -1.81
CA TYR A 29 -1.64 -5.00 -3.00
C TYR A 29 -2.29 -6.34 -2.67
N GLY A 30 -2.77 -7.04 -3.69
CA GLY A 30 -3.37 -8.38 -3.55
C GLY A 30 -4.52 -8.62 -4.50
N LYS A 31 -5.22 -9.73 -4.30
CA LYS A 31 -6.37 -10.11 -5.12
C LYS A 31 -7.45 -9.02 -5.08
N GLY A 32 -8.02 -8.69 -6.25
CA GLY A 32 -9.08 -7.69 -6.36
C GLY A 32 -8.58 -6.25 -6.47
N GLN A 33 -7.26 -6.00 -6.47
CA GLN A 33 -6.73 -4.64 -6.62
C GLN A 33 -7.10 -3.98 -7.96
N ILE A 34 -7.27 -2.66 -7.94
CA ILE A 34 -7.61 -1.87 -9.13
C ILE A 34 -6.40 -1.84 -10.07
N LYS A 35 -6.60 -2.24 -11.32
CA LYS A 35 -5.54 -2.39 -12.34
C LYS A 35 -5.51 -1.26 -13.37
N LYS A 36 -6.57 -0.44 -13.46
CA LYS A 36 -6.73 0.62 -14.46
C LYS A 36 -7.38 1.87 -13.86
N GLY A 37 -7.19 3.02 -14.53
CA GLY A 37 -7.74 4.31 -14.10
C GLY A 37 -6.90 4.99 -13.03
N ASP A 38 -7.39 6.12 -12.54
CA ASP A 38 -6.63 7.01 -11.63
C ASP A 38 -6.36 6.39 -10.25
N MET A 39 -7.19 5.44 -9.83
CA MET A 39 -7.07 4.73 -8.56
C MET A 39 -6.28 3.42 -8.68
N ALA A 40 -5.68 3.13 -9.84
CA ALA A 40 -4.95 1.90 -10.06
C ALA A 40 -3.69 1.83 -9.19
N THR A 41 -3.47 0.67 -8.57
CA THR A 41 -2.26 0.40 -7.80
C THR A 41 -1.08 0.09 -8.73
N VAL A 42 0.14 0.41 -8.30
CA VAL A 42 1.35 0.12 -9.10
C VAL A 42 1.46 -1.37 -9.42
N VAL A 43 1.24 -2.24 -8.43
CA VAL A 43 1.28 -3.70 -8.63
C VAL A 43 0.17 -4.14 -9.57
N GLY A 44 -1.04 -3.59 -9.43
CA GLY A 44 -2.16 -3.89 -10.31
C GLY A 44 -1.91 -3.48 -11.77
N ILE A 45 -1.31 -2.31 -12.00
CA ILE A 45 -0.90 -1.87 -13.34
C ILE A 45 0.09 -2.86 -13.96
N PHE A 46 1.09 -3.29 -13.19
CA PHE A 46 2.11 -4.23 -13.67
C PHE A 46 1.52 -5.62 -13.95
N GLU A 47 0.58 -6.10 -13.13
CA GLU A 47 -0.17 -7.34 -13.39
C GLU A 47 -0.98 -7.26 -14.70
N ASP A 48 -1.69 -6.15 -14.95
CA ASP A 48 -2.46 -5.96 -16.20
C ASP A 48 -1.53 -5.94 -17.42
N GLN A 49 -0.39 -5.24 -17.30
CA GLN A 49 0.61 -5.19 -18.38
C GLN A 49 1.23 -6.56 -18.66
N PHE A 50 1.59 -7.29 -17.60
CA PHE A 50 2.12 -8.65 -17.70
C PHE A 50 1.13 -9.58 -18.40
N SER A 51 -0.12 -9.63 -17.94
CA SER A 51 -1.17 -10.49 -18.51
C SER A 51 -1.48 -10.19 -19.99
N LYS A 52 -1.17 -8.98 -20.45
CA LYS A 52 -1.34 -8.55 -21.86
C LYS A 52 -0.08 -8.64 -22.69
N ASN A 53 0.97 -9.30 -22.18
CA ASN A 53 2.28 -9.36 -22.84
C ASN A 53 2.88 -7.98 -23.19
N LYS A 54 2.56 -6.92 -22.43
CA LYS A 54 3.07 -5.57 -22.63
C LYS A 54 4.33 -5.32 -21.80
N PRO A 55 5.20 -4.38 -22.24
CA PRO A 55 6.29 -3.90 -21.39
C PRO A 55 5.75 -3.29 -20.09
N ILE A 56 6.48 -3.47 -19.00
CA ILE A 56 6.17 -2.82 -17.71
C ILE A 56 6.56 -1.35 -17.79
N THR A 57 5.64 -0.45 -17.52
CA THR A 57 5.90 1.00 -17.59
C THR A 57 6.32 1.57 -16.25
N VAL A 58 7.46 2.27 -16.23
CA VAL A 58 8.02 2.91 -15.02
C VAL A 58 8.21 4.40 -15.26
N VAL A 59 7.67 5.25 -14.42
CA VAL A 59 7.92 6.69 -14.44
C VAL A 59 9.37 6.97 -14.02
N LYS A 60 10.10 7.74 -14.82
CA LYS A 60 11.51 8.10 -14.52
C LYS A 60 11.62 8.86 -13.18
N PRO A 61 12.68 8.60 -12.40
CA PRO A 61 13.74 7.61 -12.61
C PRO A 61 13.41 6.21 -12.06
N GLY A 62 12.22 5.96 -11.50
CA GLY A 62 11.82 4.69 -10.88
C GLY A 62 12.49 4.40 -9.53
N LYS A 63 13.23 5.38 -8.96
CA LYS A 63 13.97 5.25 -7.69
C LYS A 63 13.11 5.53 -6.46
N GLN A 64 11.88 5.98 -6.62
CA GLN A 64 10.96 6.19 -5.50
C GLN A 64 10.70 4.88 -4.77
N THR A 65 10.93 4.90 -3.46
CA THR A 65 10.76 3.72 -2.60
C THR A 65 9.38 3.65 -1.99
N ARG A 66 8.83 2.45 -1.87
CA ARG A 66 7.55 2.18 -1.23
C ARG A 66 7.63 0.91 -0.38
N ARG A 67 6.86 0.89 0.71
CA ARG A 67 6.58 -0.32 1.48
C ARG A 67 5.24 -0.85 1.01
N PHE A 68 5.23 -2.07 0.51
CA PHE A 68 4.03 -2.71 -0.02
C PHE A 68 3.46 -3.67 1.01
N THR A 69 2.16 -3.58 1.28
CA THR A 69 1.47 -4.41 2.28
C THR A 69 0.42 -5.28 1.60
N HIS A 70 0.42 -6.57 1.87
CA HIS A 70 -0.61 -7.45 1.33
C HIS A 70 -1.96 -7.16 1.95
N ILE A 71 -3.04 -7.31 1.18
CA ILE A 71 -4.40 -7.05 1.64
C ILE A 71 -4.76 -7.91 2.86
N ASP A 72 -4.38 -9.19 2.89
CA ASP A 72 -4.69 -10.09 3.99
C ASP A 72 -3.99 -9.65 5.30
N ASP A 73 -2.73 -9.18 5.22
CA ASP A 73 -2.05 -8.61 6.38
C ASP A 73 -2.77 -7.34 6.90
N THR A 74 -3.33 -6.54 5.98
CA THR A 74 -4.09 -5.34 6.34
C THR A 74 -5.40 -5.70 7.02
N ILE A 75 -6.13 -6.69 6.49
CA ILE A 75 -7.39 -7.19 7.06
C ILE A 75 -7.15 -7.80 8.45
N GLU A 76 -6.07 -8.58 8.63
CA GLU A 76 -5.70 -9.16 9.93
C GLU A 76 -5.56 -8.05 11.00
N VAL A 77 -4.88 -6.95 10.67
CA VAL A 77 -4.71 -5.82 11.60
C VAL A 77 -6.02 -5.07 11.86
N CYS A 78 -6.86 -4.89 10.84
CA CYS A 78 -8.19 -4.29 11.03
C CYS A 78 -9.05 -5.13 11.97
N TYR A 79 -9.06 -6.46 11.78
CA TYR A 79 -9.80 -7.39 12.64
C TYR A 79 -9.27 -7.40 14.08
N GLU A 80 -7.93 -7.44 14.26
CA GLU A 80 -7.32 -7.34 15.60
C GLU A 80 -7.66 -6.02 16.30
N ALA A 81 -7.60 -4.90 15.59
CA ALA A 81 -7.90 -3.60 16.14
C ALA A 81 -9.36 -3.53 16.60
N TRP A 82 -10.29 -3.95 15.74
CA TRP A 82 -11.70 -4.05 16.07
C TRP A 82 -11.97 -4.92 17.31
N LYS A 83 -11.38 -6.11 17.36
CA LYS A 83 -11.54 -7.02 18.50
C LYS A 83 -11.00 -6.45 19.80
N LYS A 84 -9.87 -5.75 19.75
CA LYS A 84 -9.25 -5.14 20.93
C LYS A 84 -10.00 -3.91 21.43
N ASN A 85 -10.66 -3.18 20.56
CA ASN A 85 -11.54 -2.05 20.85
C ASN A 85 -10.93 -1.04 21.85
N ARG A 86 -9.72 -0.56 21.57
CA ARG A 86 -8.91 0.27 22.48
C ARG A 86 -8.95 1.76 22.17
N CYS A 87 -9.69 2.16 21.15
CA CYS A 87 -9.67 3.53 20.61
C CYS A 87 -8.23 3.98 20.29
N ALA A 88 -7.49 3.14 19.57
CA ALA A 88 -6.07 3.30 19.33
C ALA A 88 -5.73 3.50 17.84
N HIS A 89 -4.49 3.87 17.57
CA HIS A 89 -3.95 4.00 16.23
C HIS A 89 -3.02 2.82 15.92
N TYR A 90 -3.17 2.24 14.74
CA TYR A 90 -2.36 1.15 14.23
C TYR A 90 -1.72 1.54 12.91
N ALA A 91 -0.49 1.10 12.66
CA ALA A 91 0.17 1.27 11.38
C ALA A 91 0.67 -0.09 10.89
N ILE A 92 0.25 -0.48 9.69
CA ILE A 92 0.68 -1.71 9.05
C ILE A 92 1.48 -1.40 7.80
N SER A 93 2.70 -1.95 7.71
CA SER A 93 3.54 -1.92 6.51
C SER A 93 4.44 -3.13 6.47
N ASN A 94 5.01 -3.47 5.32
CA ASN A 94 6.08 -4.46 5.29
C ASN A 94 7.39 -3.86 5.84
N LYS A 95 8.27 -4.70 6.40
CA LYS A 95 9.61 -4.27 6.84
C LYS A 95 10.47 -3.85 5.67
N LEU A 96 10.35 -4.53 4.53
CA LEU A 96 11.12 -4.25 3.32
C LEU A 96 10.47 -3.14 2.51
N SER A 97 11.30 -2.26 1.98
CA SER A 97 10.92 -1.27 0.97
C SER A 97 11.55 -1.67 -0.36
N TYR A 98 10.85 -1.35 -1.45
CA TYR A 98 11.32 -1.57 -2.81
C TYR A 98 11.19 -0.28 -3.60
N THR A 99 12.11 -0.04 -4.51
CA THR A 99 11.93 0.97 -5.55
C THR A 99 10.89 0.47 -6.56
N ILE A 100 10.22 1.38 -7.23
CA ILE A 100 9.26 1.01 -8.29
C ILE A 100 9.95 0.22 -9.41
N LEU A 101 11.21 0.57 -9.71
CA LEU A 101 12.01 -0.15 -10.69
C LEU A 101 12.33 -1.59 -10.26
N GLU A 102 12.64 -1.83 -8.97
CA GLU A 102 12.84 -3.20 -8.45
C GLU A 102 11.55 -4.02 -8.56
N VAL A 103 10.40 -3.45 -8.23
CA VAL A 103 9.11 -4.14 -8.39
C VAL A 103 8.83 -4.47 -9.87
N ALA A 104 9.08 -3.54 -10.79
CA ALA A 104 8.93 -3.78 -12.23
C ALA A 104 9.81 -4.94 -12.73
N LYS A 105 11.07 -5.00 -12.25
CA LYS A 105 12.01 -6.09 -12.60
C LYS A 105 11.54 -7.47 -12.14
N MET A 106 10.73 -7.56 -11.07
CA MET A 106 10.21 -8.85 -10.59
C MET A 106 9.27 -9.52 -11.59
N PHE A 107 8.69 -8.79 -12.53
CA PHE A 107 7.80 -9.33 -13.58
C PHE A 107 8.51 -9.93 -14.77
N ASN A 108 9.86 -9.87 -14.85
CA ASN A 108 10.67 -10.45 -15.93
C ASN A 108 10.18 -10.05 -17.35
N ARG A 109 9.79 -8.78 -17.53
CA ARG A 109 9.36 -8.22 -18.82
C ARG A 109 10.21 -7.00 -19.16
N PRO A 110 10.30 -6.63 -20.47
CA PRO A 110 10.94 -5.38 -20.88
C PRO A 110 10.34 -4.18 -20.13
N ILE A 111 11.20 -3.23 -19.77
CA ILE A 111 10.77 -2.02 -19.04
C ILE A 111 10.76 -0.84 -20.00
N LYS A 112 9.63 -0.14 -20.06
CA LYS A 112 9.47 1.11 -20.81
C LYS A 112 9.40 2.28 -19.81
N PHE A 113 10.34 3.22 -19.93
CA PHE A 113 10.32 4.40 -19.07
C PHE A 113 9.36 5.47 -19.62
N LEU A 114 8.53 6.00 -18.74
CA LEU A 114 7.66 7.14 -18.99
C LEU A 114 8.32 8.44 -18.50
N PRO A 115 7.93 9.61 -19.04
CA PRO A 115 8.36 10.90 -18.53
C PRO A 115 8.08 11.07 -17.05
N ARG A 116 8.89 11.89 -16.36
CA ARG A 116 8.69 12.23 -14.95
C ARG A 116 7.37 12.97 -14.74
N ARG A 117 6.66 12.65 -13.68
CA ARG A 117 5.44 13.36 -13.29
C ARG A 117 5.79 14.48 -12.29
N PRO A 118 5.27 15.71 -12.46
CA PRO A 118 5.39 16.77 -11.45
C PRO A 118 4.75 16.32 -10.13
N GLY A 119 5.35 16.71 -8.99
CA GLY A 119 4.79 16.45 -7.65
C GLY A 119 4.94 15.02 -7.12
N GLU A 120 5.68 14.15 -7.79
CA GLU A 120 5.88 12.78 -7.35
C GLU A 120 6.75 12.70 -6.08
N ARG A 121 6.23 12.08 -5.01
CA ARG A 121 6.97 11.91 -3.75
C ARG A 121 7.99 10.77 -3.86
N TYR A 122 9.25 11.06 -3.51
CA TYR A 122 10.35 10.08 -3.57
C TYR A 122 10.32 9.02 -2.49
N SER A 123 9.78 9.34 -1.31
CA SER A 123 9.67 8.38 -0.21
C SER A 123 8.31 8.49 0.47
N SER A 124 7.83 7.37 1.00
CA SER A 124 6.71 7.35 1.92
C SER A 124 7.25 7.29 3.35
N SER A 125 7.32 8.44 4.01
CA SER A 125 7.48 8.47 5.47
C SER A 125 6.09 8.38 6.11
N ILE A 126 6.01 7.71 7.26
CA ILE A 126 4.82 7.76 8.09
C ILE A 126 4.89 9.08 8.85
N PRO A 127 4.04 10.07 8.57
CA PRO A 127 3.95 11.26 9.42
C PRO A 127 3.21 10.87 10.68
N ILE A 128 3.90 10.22 11.61
CA ILE A 128 3.34 9.91 12.92
C ILE A 128 3.80 11.01 13.87
N GLN A 129 3.07 12.09 13.86
CA GLN A 129 3.10 13.05 14.96
C GLN A 129 1.92 12.71 15.87
N THR A 130 2.18 12.49 17.15
CA THR A 130 1.36 12.83 18.30
C THR A 130 0.63 11.77 19.11
N LYS A 131 0.35 10.55 18.64
CA LYS A 131 -0.29 9.54 19.51
C LYS A 131 0.47 8.20 19.47
N LYS A 132 0.37 7.41 20.54
CA LYS A 132 0.95 6.06 20.57
C LYS A 132 0.36 5.23 19.44
N VAL A 133 1.19 4.92 18.43
CA VAL A 133 0.79 4.11 17.28
C VAL A 133 1.36 2.70 17.44
N TYR A 134 0.49 1.71 17.41
CA TYR A 134 0.89 0.30 17.42
C TYR A 134 1.37 -0.10 16.04
N LYS A 135 2.70 -0.24 15.87
CA LYS A 135 3.30 -0.69 14.61
C LYS A 135 3.08 -2.18 14.42
N ARG A 136 2.65 -2.57 13.22
CA ARG A 136 2.50 -3.95 12.76
C ARG A 136 3.29 -4.13 11.48
N TYR A 137 3.78 -5.34 11.26
CA TYR A 137 4.54 -5.69 10.06
C TYR A 137 3.86 -6.83 9.33
N GLY A 138 3.65 -6.63 8.02
CA GLY A 138 3.08 -7.65 7.15
C GLY A 138 4.02 -8.86 7.02
N LYS A 139 3.42 -10.04 6.94
CA LYS A 139 4.09 -11.35 6.82
C LYS A 139 4.25 -11.77 5.37
N ILE A 140 3.33 -11.34 4.50
CA ILE A 140 3.29 -11.75 3.09
C ILE A 140 4.29 -10.94 2.29
N ASN A 141 5.20 -11.64 1.62
CA ASN A 141 6.30 -11.05 0.87
C ASN A 141 5.87 -10.73 -0.57
N LEU A 142 6.08 -9.48 -1.02
CA LEU A 142 5.73 -9.01 -2.35
C LEU A 142 6.39 -9.84 -3.48
N ARG A 143 7.66 -10.19 -3.35
CA ARG A 143 8.38 -10.98 -4.35
C ARG A 143 7.78 -12.38 -4.53
N LYS A 144 7.41 -13.05 -3.42
CA LYS A 144 6.73 -14.35 -3.46
C LYS A 144 5.35 -14.25 -4.11
N TYR A 145 4.61 -13.19 -3.78
CA TYR A 145 3.31 -12.92 -4.39
C TYR A 145 3.41 -12.73 -5.91
N ILE A 146 4.32 -11.87 -6.37
CA ILE A 146 4.53 -11.63 -7.82
C ILE A 146 4.97 -12.92 -8.52
N LYS A 147 5.88 -13.69 -7.93
CA LYS A 147 6.31 -15.00 -8.48
C LYS A 147 5.12 -15.93 -8.68
N SER A 148 4.28 -16.09 -7.64
CA SER A 148 3.08 -16.93 -7.74
C SER A 148 2.05 -16.40 -8.75
N PHE A 149 1.94 -15.06 -8.91
CA PHE A 149 1.10 -14.47 -9.94
C PHE A 149 1.58 -14.82 -11.35
N ILE A 150 2.88 -14.71 -11.60
CA ILE A 150 3.51 -15.06 -12.90
C ILE A 150 3.26 -16.53 -13.23
N GLU A 151 3.55 -17.45 -12.29
CA GLU A 151 3.37 -18.89 -12.45
C GLU A 151 1.93 -19.30 -12.79
N LYS A 152 0.95 -18.57 -12.29
CA LYS A 152 -0.48 -18.82 -12.57
C LYS A 152 -0.97 -18.17 -13.86
N SER A 153 -0.21 -17.25 -14.43
CA SER A 153 -0.58 -16.48 -15.62
C SER A 153 0.15 -16.94 -16.87
N THR A 154 1.07 -17.89 -16.74
CA THR A 154 1.80 -18.56 -17.81
C THR A 154 1.19 -19.91 -18.10
#